data_f81f4db0a3c17833b2657025c7a53a02
#
_entry.id   f81f4db0a3c17833b2657025c7a53a02
#
_cell.length_a   1.000
_cell.length_b   1.000
_cell.length_c   1.000
_cell.angle_alpha   90.00
_cell.angle_beta   90.00
_cell.angle_gamma   90.00
#
_symmetry.space_group_name_H-M   'P 1'
#
loop_
_entity.id
_entity.type
_entity.pdbx_description
1 polymer ?
#
loop_
_entity_poly.entity_id
_entity_poly.type
_entity_poly.pdbx_seq_one_letter_code
_entity_poly.pdbx_strand_id
1 'polypeptide(L)'
;MFRPAIQKLSSLILMAVFCVVMTIISYNSQLDYKKPHYDKKVQAANYMFESLKVLRREYKDIPMPIKSQADQSNNANVTDLNDIESKRSFSSLDPLETGLVFYQDGLPGNPSSKLTTLNPNFAALVVDLMIEAGVKVPEERKRKPKVAVAFSSSFPGANLAVLSACKTLDVEPVVITSLSGSNYGAIDYDQFSWLDMEKKLIDSKIFPSTYKSKAVSIGRGNDSGIGLDSLTIKAIKGAINKHDIDFIYNEKEIEMEYYIDKRMETYFNRNDNAPYDLFINVGGGHASIGASNEIRNSPGFLSLEYLDEIYKDNTDDCAMFRFSQKESTPAINIIDIEKLVEDSVPIINLSDKKFKIDWSSNKWINLDEGSQLWRSEYNKSGILFLERKYNFWVVIPCLLASLLVVLSVGIYSHFQIKRRMTSYEPDSI
;
A
#
# COMPACT_ATOMS: atom_id res chain seq x y z
N MET A 1 -25.87 -34.08 -54.53
CA MET A 1 -24.53 -34.44 -54.05
C MET A 1 -24.63 -34.81 -52.57
N PHE A 2 -24.14 -35.96 -52.15
CA PHE A 2 -24.19 -36.41 -50.75
C PHE A 2 -23.14 -35.69 -49.94
N ARG A 3 -23.55 -35.09 -48.84
CA ARG A 3 -22.59 -34.48 -47.87
C ARG A 3 -22.78 -35.17 -46.52
N PRO A 4 -21.77 -35.85 -45.98
CA PRO A 4 -21.82 -36.39 -44.62
C PRO A 4 -22.09 -35.30 -43.58
N ALA A 5 -22.57 -35.69 -42.40
CA ALA A 5 -22.99 -34.72 -41.38
C ALA A 5 -21.89 -33.67 -41.04
N ILE A 6 -20.65 -34.08 -41.00
CA ILE A 6 -19.49 -33.20 -40.75
C ILE A 6 -19.25 -32.15 -41.87
N GLN A 7 -19.80 -32.36 -43.07
CA GLN A 7 -19.68 -31.41 -44.18
C GLN A 7 -20.95 -30.55 -44.38
N LYS A 8 -21.99 -30.78 -43.59
CA LYS A 8 -23.22 -30.00 -43.63
C LYS A 8 -23.01 -28.68 -42.85
N LEU A 9 -23.23 -27.55 -43.49
CA LEU A 9 -23.05 -26.23 -42.86
C LEU A 9 -23.89 -26.10 -41.57
N SER A 10 -25.12 -26.62 -41.56
CA SER A 10 -25.99 -26.62 -40.38
C SER A 10 -25.40 -27.38 -39.19
N SER A 11 -24.76 -28.52 -39.43
CA SER A 11 -24.14 -29.33 -38.36
C SER A 11 -22.87 -28.60 -37.81
N LEU A 12 -22.10 -27.96 -38.68
CA LEU A 12 -20.92 -27.20 -38.30
C LEU A 12 -21.32 -25.97 -37.46
N ILE A 13 -22.36 -25.24 -37.90
CA ILE A 13 -22.88 -24.08 -37.15
C ILE A 13 -23.40 -24.56 -35.77
N LEU A 14 -24.14 -25.62 -35.68
CA LEU A 14 -24.67 -26.13 -34.42
C LEU A 14 -23.55 -26.52 -33.44
N MET A 15 -22.53 -27.25 -33.93
CA MET A 15 -21.35 -27.58 -33.13
C MET A 15 -20.59 -26.34 -32.66
N ALA A 16 -20.39 -25.40 -33.55
CA ALA A 16 -19.71 -24.14 -33.21
C ALA A 16 -20.46 -23.35 -32.13
N VAL A 17 -21.79 -23.18 -32.31
CA VAL A 17 -22.65 -22.51 -31.32
C VAL A 17 -22.62 -23.25 -29.98
N PHE A 18 -22.72 -24.60 -29.99
CA PHE A 18 -22.63 -25.38 -28.76
C PHE A 18 -21.29 -25.20 -28.05
N CYS A 19 -20.16 -25.24 -28.75
CA CYS A 19 -18.85 -25.05 -28.17
C CYS A 19 -18.70 -23.63 -27.60
N VAL A 20 -19.20 -22.59 -28.32
CA VAL A 20 -19.19 -21.21 -27.84
C VAL A 20 -20.03 -21.08 -26.55
N VAL A 21 -21.22 -21.68 -26.50
CA VAL A 21 -22.06 -21.67 -25.29
C VAL A 21 -21.33 -22.32 -24.11
N MET A 22 -20.73 -23.51 -24.32
CA MET A 22 -19.94 -24.18 -23.27
C MET A 22 -18.74 -23.36 -22.81
N THR A 23 -18.09 -22.66 -23.74
CA THR A 23 -16.99 -21.73 -23.41
C THR A 23 -17.49 -20.55 -22.55
N ILE A 24 -18.63 -19.97 -22.90
CA ILE A 24 -19.26 -18.87 -22.13
C ILE A 24 -19.63 -19.35 -20.72
N ILE A 25 -20.22 -20.54 -20.61
CA ILE A 25 -20.56 -21.13 -19.29
C ILE A 25 -19.30 -21.36 -18.47
N SER A 26 -18.24 -21.91 -19.06
CA SER A 26 -16.96 -22.14 -18.39
C SER A 26 -16.32 -20.82 -17.93
N TYR A 27 -16.34 -19.80 -18.78
CA TYR A 27 -15.78 -18.47 -18.45
C TYR A 27 -16.54 -17.81 -17.30
N ASN A 28 -17.87 -17.88 -17.30
CA ASN A 28 -18.71 -17.29 -16.25
C ASN A 28 -18.75 -18.13 -14.95
N SER A 29 -18.16 -19.34 -14.94
CA SER A 29 -18.11 -20.21 -13.76
C SER A 29 -16.94 -19.91 -12.83
N GLN A 30 -16.19 -18.82 -13.06
CA GLN A 30 -15.06 -18.43 -12.21
C GLN A 30 -15.52 -18.20 -10.77
N LEU A 31 -14.70 -18.67 -9.82
CA LEU A 31 -14.91 -18.53 -8.38
C LEU A 31 -13.77 -17.70 -7.77
N ASP A 32 -14.14 -16.87 -6.82
CA ASP A 32 -13.17 -16.09 -6.06
C ASP A 32 -12.67 -16.93 -4.87
N TYR A 33 -11.37 -17.18 -4.83
CA TYR A 33 -10.68 -17.88 -3.74
C TYR A 33 -9.89 -16.90 -2.90
N LYS A 34 -9.92 -17.05 -1.58
CA LYS A 34 -9.07 -16.29 -0.68
C LYS A 34 -7.60 -16.58 -0.97
N LYS A 35 -6.80 -15.52 -1.16
CA LYS A 35 -5.35 -15.64 -1.24
C LYS A 35 -4.75 -16.03 0.12
N PRO A 36 -3.51 -16.54 0.15
CA PRO A 36 -2.81 -16.79 1.39
C PRO A 36 -2.84 -15.58 2.32
N HIS A 37 -2.94 -15.81 3.61
CA HIS A 37 -2.98 -14.79 4.65
C HIS A 37 -4.11 -13.74 4.52
N TYR A 38 -5.21 -14.09 3.83
CA TYR A 38 -6.38 -13.22 3.64
C TYR A 38 -6.83 -12.54 4.95
N ASP A 39 -6.97 -13.32 6.04
CA ASP A 39 -7.48 -12.80 7.32
C ASP A 39 -6.50 -11.81 7.97
N LYS A 40 -5.18 -12.02 7.81
CA LYS A 40 -4.15 -11.07 8.26
C LYS A 40 -4.19 -9.78 7.45
N LYS A 41 -4.37 -9.85 6.14
CA LYS A 41 -4.52 -8.68 5.27
C LYS A 41 -5.74 -7.85 5.65
N VAL A 42 -6.88 -8.50 5.85
CA VAL A 42 -8.10 -7.84 6.31
C VAL A 42 -7.90 -7.20 7.68
N GLN A 43 -7.23 -7.87 8.60
CA GLN A 43 -6.94 -7.34 9.93
C GLN A 43 -6.06 -6.08 9.87
N ALA A 44 -5.01 -6.09 9.03
CA ALA A 44 -4.14 -4.93 8.84
C ALA A 44 -4.89 -3.73 8.25
N ALA A 45 -5.72 -3.97 7.22
CA ALA A 45 -6.57 -2.95 6.64
C ALA A 45 -7.54 -2.34 7.67
N ASN A 46 -8.11 -3.17 8.56
CA ASN A 46 -8.97 -2.71 9.64
C ASN A 46 -8.22 -1.84 10.66
N TYR A 47 -7.02 -2.24 11.09
CA TYR A 47 -6.22 -1.41 12.00
C TYR A 47 -5.86 -0.07 11.38
N MET A 48 -5.51 -0.05 10.10
CA MET A 48 -5.24 1.19 9.39
C MET A 48 -6.48 2.08 9.29
N PHE A 49 -7.64 1.51 8.98
CA PHE A 49 -8.89 2.27 8.91
C PHE A 49 -9.27 2.87 10.27
N GLU A 50 -9.17 2.10 11.35
CA GLU A 50 -9.43 2.62 12.71
C GLU A 50 -8.42 3.71 13.09
N SER A 51 -7.15 3.60 12.64
CA SER A 51 -6.15 4.65 12.80
C SER A 51 -6.57 5.95 12.11
N LEU A 52 -7.02 5.85 10.86
CA LEU A 52 -7.52 7.00 10.10
C LEU A 52 -8.72 7.66 10.80
N LYS A 53 -9.65 6.87 11.36
CA LYS A 53 -10.82 7.39 12.12
C LYS A 53 -10.39 8.17 13.36
N VAL A 54 -9.43 7.63 14.11
CA VAL A 54 -8.90 8.32 15.30
C VAL A 54 -8.26 9.64 14.88
N LEU A 55 -7.35 9.63 13.91
CA LEU A 55 -6.65 10.84 13.48
C LEU A 55 -7.60 11.89 12.88
N ARG A 56 -8.60 11.46 12.11
CA ARG A 56 -9.64 12.34 11.59
C ARG A 56 -10.40 13.08 12.71
N ARG A 57 -10.76 12.37 13.78
CA ARG A 57 -11.42 12.95 14.93
C ARG A 57 -10.50 13.93 15.64
N GLU A 58 -9.28 13.50 15.96
CA GLU A 58 -8.29 14.34 16.64
C GLU A 58 -7.97 15.62 15.83
N TYR A 59 -7.86 15.50 14.49
CA TYR A 59 -7.66 16.65 13.62
C TYR A 59 -8.79 17.68 13.72
N LYS A 60 -10.05 17.22 13.77
CA LYS A 60 -11.22 18.10 13.90
C LYS A 60 -11.27 18.83 15.23
N ASP A 61 -10.74 18.22 16.29
CA ASP A 61 -10.74 18.76 17.64
C ASP A 61 -9.58 19.76 17.86
N ILE A 62 -8.67 19.91 16.89
CA ILE A 62 -7.62 20.95 16.95
C ILE A 62 -8.23 22.32 16.68
N PRO A 63 -8.05 23.30 17.58
CA PRO A 63 -8.52 24.67 17.37
C PRO A 63 -7.95 25.26 16.07
N MET A 64 -8.77 26.00 15.33
CA MET A 64 -8.27 26.79 14.19
C MET A 64 -7.24 27.81 14.70
N PRO A 65 -6.09 27.97 14.02
CA PRO A 65 -5.18 29.05 14.35
C PRO A 65 -5.93 30.38 14.21
N ILE A 66 -5.89 31.19 15.27
CA ILE A 66 -6.44 32.55 15.22
C ILE A 66 -5.64 33.28 14.15
N LYS A 67 -6.26 33.54 12.98
CA LYS A 67 -5.64 34.37 11.96
C LYS A 67 -5.25 35.70 12.61
N SER A 68 -3.98 36.04 12.58
CA SER A 68 -3.49 37.29 13.10
C SER A 68 -4.33 38.41 12.46
N GLN A 69 -4.77 39.40 13.27
CA GLN A 69 -5.62 40.52 12.86
C GLN A 69 -5.07 41.36 11.70
N ALA A 70 -3.89 41.05 11.19
CA ALA A 70 -3.26 41.75 10.06
C ALA A 70 -3.98 41.51 8.69
N ASP A 71 -4.73 40.42 8.53
CA ASP A 71 -5.40 40.09 7.25
C ASP A 71 -6.89 40.48 7.21
N GLN A 72 -7.43 41.13 8.25
CA GLN A 72 -8.86 41.53 8.35
C GLN A 72 -9.14 42.97 7.96
N SER A 73 -8.23 43.68 7.28
CA SER A 73 -8.48 45.08 6.92
C SER A 73 -9.36 45.31 5.71
N ASN A 74 -10.23 44.40 5.30
CA ASN A 74 -11.30 44.76 4.35
C ASN A 74 -12.59 43.98 4.67
N ASN A 75 -13.54 44.69 5.28
CA ASN A 75 -14.97 44.42 5.33
C ASN A 75 -15.48 43.15 6.02
N ALA A 76 -15.80 43.24 7.30
CA ALA A 76 -17.12 42.78 7.80
C ALA A 76 -17.30 43.18 9.27
N ASN A 77 -18.43 43.77 9.58
CA ASN A 77 -18.95 43.93 10.93
C ASN A 77 -19.12 42.55 11.57
N VAL A 78 -18.25 42.12 12.46
CA VAL A 78 -18.43 40.91 13.26
C VAL A 78 -18.80 41.35 14.66
N THR A 79 -20.08 41.43 14.93
CA THR A 79 -20.66 41.46 16.27
C THR A 79 -21.11 40.06 16.62
N ASP A 80 -20.19 39.24 17.11
CA ASP A 80 -20.45 38.10 18.04
C ASP A 80 -19.14 37.32 18.23
N LEU A 81 -18.45 37.66 19.30
CA LEU A 81 -17.21 36.99 19.72
C LEU A 81 -17.44 35.68 20.48
N ASN A 82 -18.68 35.20 20.61
CA ASN A 82 -19.00 34.07 21.47
C ASN A 82 -19.40 32.77 20.75
N ASP A 83 -19.38 32.72 19.41
CA ASP A 83 -19.81 31.52 18.67
C ASP A 83 -18.72 30.91 17.75
N ILE A 84 -17.46 31.16 17.99
CA ILE A 84 -16.38 30.60 17.15
C ILE A 84 -15.59 29.50 17.90
N GLU A 85 -16.27 28.44 18.29
CA GLU A 85 -15.66 27.10 18.20
C GLU A 85 -15.74 26.63 16.75
N SER A 86 -15.02 27.31 15.85
CA SER A 86 -14.95 26.87 14.47
C SER A 86 -14.11 25.59 14.42
N LYS A 87 -14.77 24.44 14.39
CA LYS A 87 -14.12 23.16 14.16
C LYS A 87 -13.29 23.23 12.88
N ARG A 88 -12.08 22.67 12.92
CA ARG A 88 -11.18 22.64 11.79
C ARG A 88 -11.84 21.95 10.59
N SER A 89 -11.86 22.62 9.45
CA SER A 89 -12.37 22.05 8.20
C SER A 89 -11.25 21.28 7.48
N PHE A 90 -11.62 20.23 6.75
CA PHE A 90 -10.66 19.53 5.89
C PHE A 90 -10.27 20.41 4.70
N SER A 91 -9.01 20.28 4.28
CA SER A 91 -8.54 20.91 3.06
C SER A 91 -9.32 20.39 1.85
N SER A 92 -9.62 21.24 0.89
CA SER A 92 -10.17 20.83 -0.41
C SER A 92 -9.22 19.88 -1.18
N LEU A 93 -7.96 19.82 -0.77
CA LEU A 93 -6.91 18.94 -1.30
C LEU A 93 -6.85 17.59 -0.58
N ASP A 94 -7.70 17.36 0.43
CA ASP A 94 -7.92 16.09 1.10
C ASP A 94 -9.32 15.56 0.77
N PRO A 95 -9.52 14.96 -0.41
CA PRO A 95 -10.84 14.50 -0.87
C PRO A 95 -11.37 13.35 -0.02
N LEU A 96 -10.51 12.73 0.79
CA LEU A 96 -10.87 11.64 1.69
C LEU A 96 -11.24 12.13 3.09
N GLU A 97 -11.07 13.40 3.37
CA GLU A 97 -11.33 14.02 4.67
C GLU A 97 -10.62 13.31 5.84
N THR A 98 -9.39 12.89 5.64
CA THR A 98 -8.61 12.16 6.66
C THR A 98 -7.98 13.08 7.69
N GLY A 99 -7.68 14.32 7.30
CA GLY A 99 -6.89 15.27 8.08
C GLY A 99 -5.37 14.99 8.04
N LEU A 100 -4.91 14.15 7.10
CA LEU A 100 -3.50 13.78 6.96
C LEU A 100 -2.82 14.41 5.74
N VAL A 101 -3.54 15.23 4.99
CA VAL A 101 -3.06 15.84 3.75
C VAL A 101 -2.87 17.34 3.99
N PHE A 102 -1.62 17.78 4.02
CA PHE A 102 -1.27 19.19 4.23
C PHE A 102 -0.57 19.73 2.99
N TYR A 103 -0.92 20.94 2.61
CA TYR A 103 -0.37 21.62 1.45
C TYR A 103 0.38 22.89 1.87
N GLN A 104 1.55 23.07 1.28
CA GLN A 104 2.35 24.30 1.42
C GLN A 104 2.90 24.68 0.04
N ASP A 105 2.69 25.93 -0.35
CA ASP A 105 3.19 26.46 -1.61
C ASP A 105 4.73 26.32 -1.73
N GLY A 106 5.18 25.93 -2.92
CA GLY A 106 6.60 25.79 -3.22
C GLY A 106 7.26 24.48 -2.76
N LEU A 107 6.58 23.63 -1.98
CA LEU A 107 7.11 22.30 -1.65
C LEU A 107 6.80 21.29 -2.76
N PRO A 108 7.78 20.46 -3.16
CA PRO A 108 7.52 19.35 -4.09
C PRO A 108 6.72 18.25 -3.40
N GLY A 109 5.89 17.54 -4.16
CA GLY A 109 5.15 16.36 -3.70
C GLY A 109 4.18 15.87 -4.76
N ASN A 110 4.00 14.56 -4.83
CA ASN A 110 3.00 13.92 -5.70
C ASN A 110 1.73 13.63 -4.88
N PRO A 111 0.61 14.31 -5.14
CA PRO A 111 -0.63 14.09 -4.38
C PRO A 111 -1.19 12.68 -4.57
N SER A 112 -1.12 12.12 -5.77
CA SER A 112 -1.60 10.78 -6.07
C SER A 112 -0.94 9.73 -5.18
N SER A 113 0.39 9.74 -5.10
CA SER A 113 1.14 8.83 -4.23
C SER A 113 0.72 8.96 -2.76
N LYS A 114 0.49 10.20 -2.26
CA LYS A 114 0.09 10.42 -0.87
C LYS A 114 -1.32 9.90 -0.58
N LEU A 115 -2.28 10.27 -1.44
CA LEU A 115 -3.68 9.84 -1.31
C LEU A 115 -3.82 8.32 -1.44
N THR A 116 -3.07 7.69 -2.35
CA THR A 116 -3.08 6.23 -2.54
C THR A 116 -2.64 5.50 -1.27
N THR A 117 -1.62 6.02 -0.55
CA THR A 117 -1.19 5.42 0.72
C THR A 117 -2.22 5.53 1.85
N LEU A 118 -3.25 6.38 1.71
CA LEU A 118 -4.35 6.48 2.69
C LEU A 118 -5.42 5.39 2.49
N ASN A 119 -5.36 4.62 1.41
CA ASN A 119 -6.23 3.47 1.23
C ASN A 119 -5.88 2.36 2.25
N PRO A 120 -6.82 1.89 3.09
CA PRO A 120 -6.55 0.82 4.05
C PRO A 120 -5.98 -0.47 3.44
N ASN A 121 -6.26 -0.74 2.17
CA ASN A 121 -5.68 -1.87 1.46
C ASN A 121 -4.15 -1.77 1.32
N PHE A 122 -3.58 -0.57 1.47
CA PHE A 122 -2.14 -0.40 1.48
C PHE A 122 -1.48 -1.14 2.66
N ALA A 123 -2.15 -1.21 3.82
CA ALA A 123 -1.68 -2.02 4.94
C ALA A 123 -1.69 -3.53 4.63
N ALA A 124 -2.66 -3.98 3.85
CA ALA A 124 -2.69 -5.38 3.38
C ALA A 124 -1.57 -5.69 2.39
N LEU A 125 -1.21 -4.73 1.52
CA LEU A 125 -0.04 -4.85 0.64
C LEU A 125 1.26 -4.95 1.46
N VAL A 126 1.40 -4.12 2.50
CA VAL A 126 2.59 -4.20 3.38
C VAL A 126 2.67 -5.55 4.09
N VAL A 127 1.54 -6.17 4.48
CA VAL A 127 1.53 -7.54 5.01
C VAL A 127 2.10 -8.53 3.99
N ASP A 128 1.68 -8.46 2.72
CA ASP A 128 2.22 -9.35 1.68
C ASP A 128 3.72 -9.15 1.50
N LEU A 129 4.19 -7.90 1.42
CA LEU A 129 5.62 -7.59 1.30
C LEU A 129 6.44 -8.11 2.50
N MET A 130 5.92 -7.97 3.73
CA MET A 130 6.61 -8.48 4.92
C MET A 130 6.69 -10.02 4.92
N ILE A 131 5.64 -10.70 4.48
CA ILE A 131 5.64 -12.16 4.36
C ILE A 131 6.59 -12.62 3.24
N GLU A 132 6.59 -11.93 2.10
CA GLU A 132 7.54 -12.15 1.00
C GLU A 132 8.99 -11.99 1.46
N ALA A 133 9.25 -11.00 2.32
CA ALA A 133 10.55 -10.78 2.96
C ALA A 133 10.92 -11.82 4.04
N GLY A 134 10.09 -12.84 4.26
CA GLY A 134 10.35 -13.93 5.19
C GLY A 134 9.80 -13.74 6.61
N VAL A 135 9.04 -12.68 6.87
CA VAL A 135 8.36 -12.48 8.17
C VAL A 135 7.22 -13.50 8.29
N LYS A 136 7.41 -14.46 9.19
CA LYS A 136 6.40 -15.50 9.43
C LYS A 136 5.24 -14.99 10.25
N VAL A 137 4.04 -15.47 9.97
CA VAL A 137 2.85 -15.21 10.81
C VAL A 137 3.03 -15.76 12.24
N PRO A 138 2.34 -15.18 13.24
CA PRO A 138 2.54 -15.55 14.65
C PRO A 138 2.42 -17.06 14.94
N GLU A 139 1.55 -17.74 14.21
CA GLU A 139 1.26 -19.16 14.37
C GLU A 139 2.40 -20.08 13.89
N GLU A 140 3.32 -19.56 13.06
CA GLU A 140 4.37 -20.33 12.38
C GLU A 140 5.78 -20.06 12.95
N ARG A 141 5.88 -19.29 14.04
CA ARG A 141 7.18 -18.86 14.56
C ARG A 141 7.33 -19.06 16.07
N LYS A 142 8.60 -19.12 16.53
CA LYS A 142 8.96 -19.29 17.95
C LYS A 142 9.30 -17.97 18.65
N ARG A 143 9.67 -16.92 17.92
CA ARG A 143 10.03 -15.60 18.45
C ARG A 143 9.38 -14.47 17.63
N LYS A 144 9.23 -13.29 18.25
CA LYS A 144 8.83 -12.10 17.53
C LYS A 144 9.95 -11.63 16.60
N PRO A 145 9.67 -11.34 15.33
CA PRO A 145 10.62 -10.68 14.46
C PRO A 145 10.90 -9.25 14.95
N LYS A 146 12.15 -8.86 14.81
CA LYS A 146 12.63 -7.50 15.05
C LYS A 146 12.79 -6.78 13.71
N VAL A 147 12.17 -5.64 13.56
CA VAL A 147 12.18 -4.88 12.30
C VAL A 147 12.67 -3.47 12.54
N ALA A 148 13.74 -3.08 11.83
CA ALA A 148 14.18 -1.70 11.81
C ALA A 148 13.33 -0.91 10.82
N VAL A 149 12.82 0.26 11.21
CA VAL A 149 11.89 1.04 10.38
C VAL A 149 12.35 2.49 10.29
N ALA A 150 12.52 2.98 9.06
CA ALA A 150 12.78 4.38 8.77
C ALA A 150 11.50 5.04 8.24
N PHE A 151 10.90 5.94 9.03
CA PHE A 151 9.73 6.72 8.63
C PHE A 151 10.09 8.09 8.10
N SER A 152 9.21 8.62 7.28
CA SER A 152 9.22 10.00 6.82
C SER A 152 7.84 10.62 7.01
N SER A 153 7.79 11.88 7.44
CA SER A 153 6.54 12.66 7.45
C SER A 153 5.96 12.88 6.05
N SER A 154 6.72 12.54 5.00
CA SER A 154 6.22 12.61 3.63
C SER A 154 5.06 11.67 3.32
N PHE A 155 4.95 10.53 4.03
CA PHE A 155 3.96 9.48 3.74
C PHE A 155 3.26 8.99 5.01
N PRO A 156 2.44 9.82 5.67
CA PRO A 156 1.76 9.42 6.90
C PRO A 156 0.86 8.18 6.71
N GLY A 157 0.22 8.05 5.56
CA GLY A 157 -0.57 6.86 5.22
C GLY A 157 0.24 5.58 5.15
N ALA A 158 1.43 5.63 4.52
CA ALA A 158 2.33 4.47 4.47
C ALA A 158 2.91 4.13 5.86
N ASN A 159 3.22 5.13 6.69
CA ASN A 159 3.63 4.90 8.08
C ASN A 159 2.53 4.15 8.86
N LEU A 160 1.25 4.56 8.71
CA LEU A 160 0.11 3.86 9.30
C LEU A 160 -0.01 2.43 8.81
N ALA A 161 0.20 2.20 7.52
CA ALA A 161 0.14 0.89 6.91
C ALA A 161 1.22 -0.05 7.49
N VAL A 162 2.45 0.43 7.63
CA VAL A 162 3.56 -0.34 8.24
C VAL A 162 3.24 -0.67 9.70
N LEU A 163 2.79 0.29 10.51
CA LEU A 163 2.41 0.03 11.91
C LEU A 163 1.26 -0.97 12.01
N SER A 164 0.28 -0.89 11.10
CA SER A 164 -0.87 -1.81 11.05
C SER A 164 -0.44 -3.23 10.68
N ALA A 165 0.46 -3.37 9.71
CA ALA A 165 1.04 -4.65 9.33
C ALA A 165 1.89 -5.25 10.46
N CYS A 166 2.75 -4.45 11.11
CA CYS A 166 3.53 -4.88 12.27
C CYS A 166 2.62 -5.38 13.40
N LYS A 167 1.54 -4.65 13.72
CA LYS A 167 0.58 -5.09 14.74
C LYS A 167 -0.11 -6.40 14.36
N THR A 168 -0.51 -6.54 13.10
CA THR A 168 -1.20 -7.74 12.60
C THR A 168 -0.30 -8.96 12.63
N LEU A 169 0.95 -8.78 12.24
CA LEU A 169 1.96 -9.84 12.24
C LEU A 169 2.66 -9.99 13.59
N ASP A 170 2.23 -9.24 14.63
CA ASP A 170 2.86 -9.25 15.95
C ASP A 170 4.40 -9.08 15.88
N VAL A 171 4.84 -8.08 15.11
CA VAL A 171 6.24 -7.72 14.90
C VAL A 171 6.61 -6.59 15.85
N GLU A 172 7.85 -6.55 16.29
CA GLU A 172 8.37 -5.47 17.14
C GLU A 172 9.20 -4.49 16.31
N PRO A 173 8.65 -3.31 15.93
CA PRO A 173 9.38 -2.33 15.16
C PRO A 173 10.26 -1.45 16.06
N VAL A 174 11.48 -1.16 15.62
CA VAL A 174 12.29 -0.05 16.11
C VAL A 174 12.23 1.05 15.07
N VAL A 175 11.57 2.15 15.39
CA VAL A 175 11.25 3.22 14.45
C VAL A 175 12.15 4.42 14.65
N ILE A 176 12.74 4.94 13.56
CA ILE A 176 13.38 6.27 13.51
C ILE A 176 12.65 7.09 12.45
N THR A 177 12.24 8.32 12.82
CA THR A 177 11.46 9.20 11.94
C THR A 177 12.27 10.40 11.46
N SER A 178 12.26 10.66 10.16
CA SER A 178 12.63 11.95 9.57
C SER A 178 11.39 12.84 9.54
N LEU A 179 11.43 13.97 10.27
CA LEU A 179 10.23 14.78 10.48
C LEU A 179 9.93 15.76 9.35
N SER A 180 10.92 16.18 8.54
CA SER A 180 10.63 16.97 7.34
C SER A 180 9.85 16.12 6.34
N GLY A 181 8.79 16.69 5.79
CA GLY A 181 7.96 16.06 4.78
C GLY A 181 8.02 16.78 3.44
N SER A 182 7.53 16.12 2.40
CA SER A 182 7.16 16.71 1.13
C SER A 182 5.69 17.14 1.15
N ASN A 183 5.28 17.93 0.18
CA ASN A 183 3.90 18.39 0.05
C ASN A 183 2.90 17.24 0.09
N TYR A 184 1.72 17.47 0.60
CA TYR A 184 0.66 16.50 0.88
C TYR A 184 1.02 15.45 1.94
N GLY A 185 2.12 15.65 2.70
CA GLY A 185 2.49 14.83 3.85
C GLY A 185 2.09 15.47 5.18
N ALA A 186 2.58 14.91 6.30
CA ALA A 186 2.35 15.42 7.65
C ALA A 186 3.28 16.59 7.98
N ILE A 187 3.06 17.72 7.33
CA ILE A 187 3.90 18.93 7.38
C ILE A 187 3.32 20.08 8.23
N ASP A 188 2.22 19.85 8.95
CA ASP A 188 1.71 20.78 9.97
C ASP A 188 2.51 20.59 11.27
N TYR A 189 3.73 21.11 11.29
CA TYR A 189 4.67 20.91 12.39
C TYR A 189 4.22 21.57 13.70
N ASP A 190 3.43 22.64 13.62
CA ASP A 190 2.98 23.38 14.78
C ASP A 190 1.86 22.68 15.54
N GLN A 191 0.94 22.01 14.84
CA GLN A 191 -0.29 21.49 15.42
C GLN A 191 -0.55 20.01 15.22
N PHE A 192 -0.17 19.43 14.07
CA PHE A 192 -0.49 18.05 13.75
C PHE A 192 0.62 17.37 12.93
N SER A 193 1.83 17.37 13.48
CA SER A 193 2.97 16.66 12.91
C SER A 193 2.79 15.13 12.99
N TRP A 194 3.65 14.38 12.30
CA TRP A 194 3.64 12.92 12.44
C TRP A 194 3.80 12.46 13.91
N LEU A 195 4.61 13.14 14.71
CA LEU A 195 4.78 12.80 16.14
C LEU A 195 3.51 13.00 16.95
N ASP A 196 2.73 14.05 16.63
CA ASP A 196 1.42 14.27 17.25
C ASP A 196 0.45 13.14 16.86
N MET A 197 0.42 12.76 15.58
CA MET A 197 -0.39 11.64 15.07
C MET A 197 -0.01 10.32 15.77
N GLU A 198 1.27 9.98 15.80
CA GLU A 198 1.79 8.79 16.46
C GLU A 198 1.38 8.73 17.94
N LYS A 199 1.54 9.85 18.66
CA LYS A 199 1.11 9.95 20.05
C LYS A 199 -0.38 9.70 20.22
N LYS A 200 -1.23 10.32 19.38
CA LYS A 200 -2.69 10.14 19.43
C LYS A 200 -3.11 8.69 19.22
N LEU A 201 -2.44 7.98 18.31
CA LEU A 201 -2.72 6.56 18.03
C LEU A 201 -2.32 5.65 19.21
N ILE A 202 -1.22 5.98 19.89
CA ILE A 202 -0.80 5.26 21.09
C ILE A 202 -1.73 5.55 22.26
N ASP A 203 -2.07 6.83 22.51
CA ASP A 203 -2.98 7.24 23.59
C ASP A 203 -4.36 6.60 23.40
N SER A 204 -4.82 6.46 22.16
CA SER A 204 -6.07 5.77 21.80
C SER A 204 -5.96 4.24 21.81
N LYS A 205 -4.80 3.68 22.18
CA LYS A 205 -4.53 2.22 22.24
C LYS A 205 -4.71 1.49 20.90
N ILE A 206 -4.64 2.23 19.78
CA ILE A 206 -4.59 1.62 18.46
C ILE A 206 -3.26 0.86 18.30
N PHE A 207 -2.15 1.48 18.67
CA PHE A 207 -0.83 0.83 18.69
C PHE A 207 -0.26 0.80 20.11
N PRO A 208 0.58 -0.20 20.42
CA PRO A 208 1.27 -0.24 21.71
C PRO A 208 2.32 0.88 21.81
N SER A 209 2.64 1.30 23.03
CA SER A 209 3.66 2.35 23.28
C SER A 209 5.07 1.96 22.78
N THR A 210 5.33 0.67 22.61
CA THR A 210 6.59 0.17 22.06
C THR A 210 6.78 0.55 20.59
N TYR A 211 5.72 0.90 19.87
CA TYR A 211 5.75 1.32 18.46
C TYR A 211 6.09 2.81 18.26
N LYS A 212 6.16 3.59 19.35
CA LYS A 212 6.62 4.98 19.30
C LYS A 212 8.01 5.06 18.67
N SER A 213 8.23 6.06 17.83
CA SER A 213 9.55 6.40 17.29
C SER A 213 10.57 6.50 18.41
N LYS A 214 11.73 5.87 18.26
CA LYS A 214 12.80 5.84 19.27
C LYS A 214 13.71 7.04 19.15
N ALA A 215 13.87 7.55 17.93
CA ALA A 215 14.58 8.77 17.66
C ALA A 215 13.97 9.50 16.46
N VAL A 216 14.28 10.78 16.36
CA VAL A 216 13.81 11.66 15.28
C VAL A 216 14.98 12.48 14.75
N SER A 217 15.04 12.64 13.43
CA SER A 217 15.92 13.62 12.76
C SER A 217 15.09 14.71 12.10
N ILE A 218 15.74 15.81 11.70
CA ILE A 218 15.06 16.82 10.90
C ILE A 218 14.63 16.20 9.56
N GLY A 219 15.46 15.37 8.95
CA GLY A 219 15.30 14.89 7.59
C GLY A 219 15.78 15.93 6.56
N ARG A 220 15.69 15.59 5.26
CA ARG A 220 16.15 16.41 4.12
C ARG A 220 17.60 16.88 4.26
N GLY A 221 18.32 17.01 3.15
CA GLY A 221 19.70 17.47 3.06
C GLY A 221 20.58 16.85 4.15
N ASN A 222 21.22 15.75 3.88
CA ASN A 222 22.08 15.02 4.82
C ASN A 222 21.42 14.72 6.18
N ASP A 223 20.09 14.61 6.23
CA ASP A 223 19.30 14.40 7.46
C ASP A 223 19.35 15.55 8.50
N SER A 224 20.07 16.61 8.19
CA SER A 224 20.33 17.79 9.05
C SER A 224 19.37 18.96 8.80
N GLY A 225 18.53 18.88 7.75
CA GLY A 225 17.62 19.94 7.32
C GLY A 225 18.24 20.94 6.33
N ILE A 226 19.40 20.64 5.75
CA ILE A 226 19.99 21.49 4.69
C ILE A 226 18.99 21.68 3.56
N GLY A 227 18.82 22.93 3.11
CA GLY A 227 17.88 23.32 2.07
C GLY A 227 16.45 23.57 2.55
N LEU A 228 16.20 23.51 3.86
CA LEU A 228 15.00 24.06 4.49
C LEU A 228 15.25 25.51 4.94
N ASP A 229 14.22 26.33 4.92
CA ASP A 229 14.27 27.67 5.50
C ASP A 229 14.29 27.62 7.04
N SER A 230 14.74 28.73 7.66
CA SER A 230 14.93 28.80 9.10
C SER A 230 13.62 28.69 9.91
N LEU A 231 12.48 29.12 9.33
CA LEU A 231 11.18 29.02 9.99
C LEU A 231 10.70 27.59 10.02
N THR A 232 10.84 26.87 8.91
CA THR A 232 10.54 25.43 8.81
C THR A 232 11.41 24.62 9.78
N ILE A 233 12.72 24.89 9.84
CA ILE A 233 13.61 24.22 10.80
C ILE A 233 13.16 24.48 12.24
N LYS A 234 12.80 25.74 12.55
CA LYS A 234 12.31 26.12 13.89
C LYS A 234 11.00 25.40 14.23
N ALA A 235 10.07 25.33 13.30
CA ALA A 235 8.79 24.62 13.49
C ALA A 235 9.02 23.11 13.72
N ILE A 236 9.89 22.48 12.93
CA ILE A 236 10.28 21.06 13.10
C ILE A 236 10.92 20.84 14.49
N LYS A 237 11.90 21.67 14.89
CA LYS A 237 12.49 21.57 16.23
C LYS A 237 11.46 21.80 17.32
N GLY A 238 10.50 22.71 17.12
CA GLY A 238 9.37 22.94 18.01
C GLY A 238 8.48 21.70 18.15
N ALA A 239 8.15 21.06 17.05
CA ALA A 239 7.39 19.80 17.05
C ALA A 239 8.13 18.69 17.80
N ILE A 240 9.44 18.53 17.59
CA ILE A 240 10.25 17.51 18.28
C ILE A 240 10.26 17.78 19.79
N ASN A 241 10.46 19.04 20.20
CA ASN A 241 10.54 19.43 21.62
C ASN A 241 9.23 19.23 22.41
N LYS A 242 8.08 19.09 21.73
CA LYS A 242 6.80 18.73 22.37
C LYS A 242 6.76 17.27 22.84
N HIS A 243 7.66 16.45 22.33
CA HIS A 243 7.68 15.02 22.58
C HIS A 243 9.00 14.65 23.28
N ASP A 244 8.92 13.78 24.27
CA ASP A 244 10.09 13.19 24.92
C ASP A 244 10.63 12.08 24.02
N ILE A 245 11.60 12.45 23.14
CA ILE A 245 12.15 11.57 22.11
C ILE A 245 13.60 11.96 21.80
N ASP A 246 14.45 10.97 21.54
CA ASP A 246 15.84 11.20 21.18
C ASP A 246 15.94 11.99 19.86
N PHE A 247 16.67 13.09 19.86
CA PHE A 247 16.82 13.95 18.69
C PHE A 247 18.22 13.75 18.06
N ILE A 248 18.23 13.15 16.88
CA ILE A 248 19.44 12.97 16.07
C ILE A 248 19.71 14.29 15.35
N TYR A 249 20.50 15.16 15.99
CA TYR A 249 20.85 16.46 15.45
C TYR A 249 22.10 17.03 16.11
N ASN A 250 22.96 17.64 15.30
CA ASN A 250 24.11 18.42 15.76
C ASN A 250 24.28 19.66 14.87
N GLU A 251 24.24 20.85 15.46
CA GLU A 251 24.35 22.10 14.71
C GLU A 251 25.71 22.30 14.01
N LYS A 252 26.75 21.65 14.52
CA LYS A 252 28.11 21.74 14.00
C LYS A 252 28.43 20.66 12.96
N GLU A 253 27.57 19.69 12.85
CA GLU A 253 27.79 18.54 11.99
C GLU A 253 26.81 18.54 10.83
N ILE A 254 27.33 18.54 9.62
CA ILE A 254 26.54 18.56 8.38
C ILE A 254 26.78 17.31 7.51
N GLU A 255 27.76 16.49 7.88
CA GLU A 255 28.11 15.31 7.11
C GLU A 255 27.06 14.20 7.33
N MET A 256 26.65 13.57 6.24
CA MET A 256 25.62 12.54 6.27
C MET A 256 26.05 11.32 7.07
N GLU A 257 27.34 10.97 7.04
CA GLU A 257 27.90 9.85 7.76
C GLU A 257 27.59 9.91 9.27
N TYR A 258 27.71 11.08 9.90
CA TYR A 258 27.34 11.30 11.29
C TYR A 258 25.88 10.89 11.58
N TYR A 259 24.95 11.30 10.71
CA TYR A 259 23.53 11.02 10.91
C TYR A 259 23.21 9.55 10.66
N ILE A 260 23.88 8.89 9.69
CA ILE A 260 23.77 7.45 9.45
C ILE A 260 24.31 6.68 10.66
N ASP A 261 25.49 7.05 11.19
CA ASP A 261 26.07 6.44 12.37
C ASP A 261 25.13 6.51 13.58
N LYS A 262 24.55 7.68 13.84
CA LYS A 262 23.60 7.86 14.95
C LYS A 262 22.31 7.07 14.76
N ARG A 263 21.83 6.93 13.52
CA ARG A 263 20.69 6.03 13.22
C ARG A 263 21.04 4.57 13.52
N MET A 264 22.17 4.09 13.04
CA MET A 264 22.60 2.71 13.27
C MET A 264 22.84 2.44 14.76
N GLU A 265 23.51 3.35 15.46
CA GLU A 265 23.69 3.29 16.92
C GLU A 265 22.32 3.18 17.62
N THR A 266 21.35 4.00 17.24
CA THR A 266 20.01 3.97 17.83
C THR A 266 19.29 2.65 17.55
N TYR A 267 19.33 2.16 16.32
CA TYR A 267 18.71 0.87 15.99
C TYR A 267 19.27 -0.24 16.87
N PHE A 268 20.61 -0.39 16.94
CA PHE A 268 21.22 -1.49 17.67
C PHE A 268 21.08 -1.33 19.19
N ASN A 269 21.25 -0.14 19.76
CA ASN A 269 21.05 0.09 21.19
C ASN A 269 19.62 -0.21 21.64
N ARG A 270 18.62 0.05 20.78
CA ARG A 270 17.20 -0.23 21.08
C ARG A 270 16.79 -1.66 20.80
N ASN A 271 17.69 -2.48 20.27
CA ASN A 271 17.49 -3.91 20.00
C ASN A 271 18.49 -4.80 20.74
N ASP A 272 19.08 -4.33 21.83
CA ASP A 272 20.09 -5.07 22.63
C ASP A 272 21.25 -5.62 21.76
N ASN A 273 21.63 -4.88 20.71
CA ASN A 273 22.59 -5.25 19.69
C ASN A 273 22.29 -6.60 18.98
N ALA A 274 21.02 -7.03 19.01
CA ALA A 274 20.59 -8.20 18.27
C ALA A 274 20.40 -7.88 16.77
N PRO A 275 20.55 -8.86 15.86
CA PRO A 275 20.28 -8.66 14.45
C PRO A 275 18.81 -8.40 14.19
N TYR A 276 18.54 -7.66 13.13
CA TYR A 276 17.20 -7.45 12.60
C TYR A 276 16.82 -8.50 11.57
N ASP A 277 15.54 -8.83 11.52
CA ASP A 277 14.99 -9.75 10.49
C ASP A 277 14.67 -9.01 9.18
N LEU A 278 14.42 -7.70 9.25
CA LEU A 278 14.01 -6.90 8.12
C LEU A 278 14.27 -5.40 8.39
N PHE A 279 14.65 -4.67 7.34
CA PHE A 279 14.65 -3.21 7.32
C PHE A 279 13.50 -2.70 6.44
N ILE A 280 12.68 -1.77 6.94
CA ILE A 280 11.59 -1.13 6.18
C ILE A 280 11.88 0.36 6.04
N ASN A 281 11.97 0.83 4.80
CA ASN A 281 12.07 2.24 4.48
C ASN A 281 10.74 2.80 3.98
N VAL A 282 10.35 3.99 4.46
CA VAL A 282 9.20 4.76 3.95
C VAL A 282 9.69 6.13 3.51
N GLY A 283 9.62 6.38 2.20
CA GLY A 283 10.01 7.65 1.59
C GLY A 283 11.47 7.72 1.13
N GLY A 284 11.86 8.87 0.60
CA GLY A 284 13.12 9.05 -0.14
C GLY A 284 14.26 9.68 0.67
N GLY A 285 14.35 9.49 1.98
CA GLY A 285 15.40 10.06 2.82
C GLY A 285 16.79 9.53 2.49
N HIS A 286 17.77 10.41 2.21
CA HIS A 286 19.13 9.99 1.82
C HIS A 286 19.81 9.15 2.89
N ALA A 287 19.69 9.52 4.17
CA ALA A 287 20.27 8.73 5.26
C ALA A 287 19.69 7.32 5.37
N SER A 288 18.50 7.08 4.81
CA SER A 288 17.85 5.75 4.83
C SER A 288 18.21 4.90 3.61
N ILE A 289 18.15 5.47 2.39
CA ILE A 289 18.28 4.71 1.12
C ILE A 289 19.37 5.24 0.17
N GLY A 290 20.15 6.25 0.59
CA GLY A 290 21.17 6.85 -0.24
C GLY A 290 20.62 7.70 -1.39
N ALA A 291 21.52 8.03 -2.32
CA ALA A 291 21.22 8.81 -3.52
C ALA A 291 21.02 7.95 -4.78
N SER A 292 21.30 6.64 -4.70
CA SER A 292 21.20 5.72 -5.85
C SER A 292 19.85 5.78 -6.54
N ASN A 293 19.87 6.04 -7.85
CA ASN A 293 18.66 5.99 -8.67
C ASN A 293 18.08 4.59 -8.76
N GLU A 294 18.91 3.55 -8.71
CA GLU A 294 18.47 2.15 -8.78
C GLU A 294 17.59 1.83 -7.57
N ILE A 295 18.07 2.13 -6.36
CA ILE A 295 17.27 1.94 -5.12
C ILE A 295 16.00 2.78 -5.17
N ARG A 296 16.07 4.04 -5.63
CA ARG A 296 14.92 4.95 -5.71
C ARG A 296 13.85 4.49 -6.69
N ASN A 297 14.24 3.75 -7.72
CA ASN A 297 13.34 3.17 -8.72
C ASN A 297 12.95 1.72 -8.44
N SER A 298 13.34 1.17 -7.29
CA SER A 298 13.06 -0.22 -6.88
C SER A 298 12.17 -0.24 -5.64
N PRO A 299 10.85 -0.06 -5.81
CA PRO A 299 9.90 -0.21 -4.71
C PRO A 299 9.61 -1.69 -4.43
N GLY A 300 9.16 -1.97 -3.20
CA GLY A 300 8.75 -3.31 -2.78
C GLY A 300 9.81 -4.06 -2.00
N PHE A 301 9.74 -5.37 -2.03
CA PHE A 301 10.71 -6.24 -1.37
C PHE A 301 12.03 -6.28 -2.15
N LEU A 302 13.13 -6.07 -1.45
CA LEU A 302 14.50 -6.11 -1.95
C LEU A 302 15.24 -7.25 -1.25
N SER A 303 15.49 -8.34 -1.97
CA SER A 303 16.24 -9.48 -1.44
C SER A 303 17.72 -9.11 -1.22
N LEU A 304 18.41 -9.87 -0.38
CA LEU A 304 19.84 -9.66 -0.18
C LEU A 304 20.63 -9.81 -1.47
N GLU A 305 20.29 -10.79 -2.30
CA GLU A 305 20.93 -11.00 -3.59
C GLU A 305 20.81 -9.77 -4.50
N TYR A 306 19.62 -9.17 -4.55
CA TYR A 306 19.38 -7.95 -5.33
C TYR A 306 20.13 -6.74 -4.75
N LEU A 307 20.16 -6.58 -3.42
CA LEU A 307 20.90 -5.51 -2.77
C LEU A 307 22.40 -5.66 -2.95
N ASP A 308 22.92 -6.90 -2.90
CA ASP A 308 24.33 -7.20 -3.15
C ASP A 308 24.74 -6.84 -4.58
N GLU A 309 23.87 -7.09 -5.56
CA GLU A 309 24.11 -6.70 -6.96
C GLU A 309 24.20 -5.18 -7.12
N ILE A 310 23.25 -4.44 -6.54
CA ILE A 310 23.23 -2.96 -6.64
C ILE A 310 24.43 -2.35 -5.91
N TYR A 311 24.73 -2.82 -4.71
CA TYR A 311 25.80 -2.23 -3.88
C TYR A 311 27.20 -2.72 -4.25
N LYS A 312 27.34 -3.69 -5.14
CA LYS A 312 28.64 -4.17 -5.61
C LYS A 312 29.51 -3.07 -6.20
N ASP A 313 28.92 -2.20 -6.98
CA ASP A 313 29.60 -1.10 -7.70
C ASP A 313 29.22 0.29 -7.12
N ASN A 314 28.31 0.34 -6.16
CA ASN A 314 27.79 1.56 -5.55
C ASN A 314 27.91 1.49 -4.03
N THR A 315 28.89 2.21 -3.48
CA THR A 315 29.17 2.30 -2.04
C THR A 315 28.49 3.49 -1.38
N ASP A 316 27.33 3.95 -1.90
CA ASP A 316 26.60 5.09 -1.34
C ASP A 316 26.12 4.71 0.08
N ASP A 317 26.82 5.20 1.09
CA ASP A 317 26.57 4.85 2.49
C ASP A 317 25.20 5.36 2.93
N CYS A 318 24.39 4.46 3.45
CA CYS A 318 23.08 4.74 4.00
C CYS A 318 22.63 3.59 4.91
N ALA A 319 21.52 3.76 5.65
CA ALA A 319 21.04 2.72 6.56
C ALA A 319 20.75 1.40 5.80
N MET A 320 20.09 1.45 4.64
CA MET A 320 19.78 0.26 3.83
C MET A 320 21.06 -0.47 3.40
N PHE A 321 22.09 0.25 2.94
CA PHE A 321 23.39 -0.31 2.62
C PHE A 321 23.99 -1.02 3.84
N ARG A 322 24.02 -0.37 4.99
CA ARG A 322 24.60 -0.95 6.22
C ARG A 322 23.83 -2.16 6.70
N PHE A 323 22.50 -2.15 6.63
CA PHE A 323 21.68 -3.32 6.98
C PHE A 323 21.93 -4.49 6.03
N SER A 324 21.99 -4.26 4.73
CA SER A 324 22.20 -5.34 3.77
C SER A 324 23.63 -5.89 3.81
N GLN A 325 24.65 -5.02 3.74
CA GLN A 325 26.03 -5.43 3.55
C GLN A 325 26.74 -5.85 4.85
N LYS A 326 26.37 -5.25 6.00
CA LYS A 326 27.02 -5.55 7.27
C LYS A 326 26.21 -6.50 8.14
N GLU A 327 24.89 -6.46 8.02
CA GLU A 327 24.00 -7.22 8.91
C GLU A 327 23.22 -8.33 8.18
N SER A 328 23.41 -8.48 6.87
CA SER A 328 22.69 -9.46 6.05
C SER A 328 21.16 -9.39 6.24
N THR A 329 20.64 -8.16 6.33
CA THR A 329 19.21 -7.88 6.56
C THR A 329 18.55 -7.44 5.25
N PRO A 330 17.53 -8.16 4.75
CA PRO A 330 16.79 -7.76 3.56
C PRO A 330 15.96 -6.49 3.84
N ALA A 331 15.46 -5.84 2.77
CA ALA A 331 14.73 -4.61 2.91
C ALA A 331 13.37 -4.59 2.19
N ILE A 332 12.44 -3.76 2.70
CA ILE A 332 11.27 -3.30 1.98
C ILE A 332 11.41 -1.80 1.75
N ASN A 333 11.26 -1.38 0.49
CA ASN A 333 11.39 0.01 0.09
C ASN A 333 10.03 0.56 -0.34
N ILE A 334 9.39 1.35 0.53
CA ILE A 334 8.09 2.00 0.26
C ILE A 334 8.37 3.38 -0.33
N ILE A 335 8.59 3.38 -1.63
CA ILE A 335 8.85 4.53 -2.49
C ILE A 335 8.17 4.30 -3.84
N ASP A 336 8.07 5.31 -4.69
CA ASP A 336 7.40 5.19 -6.00
C ASP A 336 6.07 4.42 -5.88
N ILE A 337 5.15 5.03 -5.12
CA ILE A 337 3.91 4.36 -4.69
C ILE A 337 3.09 3.84 -5.87
N GLU A 338 3.05 4.59 -6.99
CA GLU A 338 2.26 4.18 -8.15
C GLU A 338 2.78 2.88 -8.75
N LYS A 339 4.11 2.74 -8.84
CA LYS A 339 4.77 1.50 -9.27
C LYS A 339 4.61 0.38 -8.22
N LEU A 340 4.71 0.73 -6.93
CA LEU A 340 4.59 -0.25 -5.85
C LEU A 340 3.22 -0.93 -5.79
N VAL A 341 2.15 -0.16 -6.00
CA VAL A 341 0.79 -0.71 -5.91
C VAL A 341 0.39 -1.48 -7.16
N GLU A 342 0.90 -1.11 -8.33
CA GLU A 342 0.48 -1.65 -9.61
C GLU A 342 -1.06 -1.76 -9.68
N ASP A 343 -1.60 -2.98 -9.86
CA ASP A 343 -3.05 -3.22 -9.87
C ASP A 343 -3.62 -3.61 -8.49
N SER A 344 -2.77 -3.68 -7.44
CA SER A 344 -3.17 -4.23 -6.14
C SER A 344 -3.96 -3.26 -5.27
N VAL A 345 -3.65 -1.96 -5.34
CA VAL A 345 -4.34 -0.88 -4.63
C VAL A 345 -4.71 0.21 -5.63
N PRO A 346 -5.97 0.65 -5.67
CA PRO A 346 -6.39 1.72 -6.59
C PRO A 346 -5.62 3.02 -6.36
N ILE A 347 -5.10 3.61 -7.44
CA ILE A 347 -4.45 4.92 -7.41
C ILE A 347 -5.53 5.99 -7.24
N ILE A 348 -5.32 6.93 -6.31
CA ILE A 348 -6.25 8.00 -6.00
C ILE A 348 -5.64 9.34 -6.40
N ASN A 349 -6.30 10.06 -7.31
CA ASN A 349 -5.88 11.38 -7.75
C ASN A 349 -6.72 12.50 -7.10
N LEU A 350 -6.15 13.71 -6.97
CA LEU A 350 -6.89 14.89 -6.46
C LEU A 350 -8.15 15.23 -7.25
N SER A 351 -8.12 14.98 -8.56
CA SER A 351 -9.25 15.18 -9.45
C SER A 351 -10.31 14.08 -9.37
N ASP A 352 -9.98 12.96 -8.76
CA ASP A 352 -10.87 11.81 -8.64
C ASP A 352 -11.93 12.07 -7.56
N LYS A 353 -13.04 12.65 -7.97
CA LYS A 353 -14.24 12.70 -7.13
C LYS A 353 -14.91 11.33 -6.95
N LYS A 354 -14.31 10.29 -7.50
CA LYS A 354 -14.83 8.91 -7.53
C LYS A 354 -14.77 8.21 -6.17
N PHE A 355 -13.75 8.55 -5.38
CA PHE A 355 -13.50 7.88 -4.11
C PHE A 355 -14.03 8.71 -2.96
N LYS A 356 -14.87 8.10 -2.14
CA LYS A 356 -15.37 8.68 -0.91
C LYS A 356 -15.29 7.68 0.22
N ILE A 357 -14.87 8.16 1.39
CA ILE A 357 -15.01 7.37 2.61
C ILE A 357 -16.34 7.72 3.27
N ASP A 358 -17.20 6.74 3.44
CA ASP A 358 -18.34 6.87 4.33
C ASP A 358 -17.89 6.52 5.75
N TRP A 359 -17.51 7.54 6.50
CA TRP A 359 -17.00 7.40 7.85
C TRP A 359 -18.03 6.85 8.84
N SER A 360 -19.33 6.97 8.55
CA SER A 360 -20.40 6.46 9.41
C SER A 360 -20.59 4.95 9.29
N SER A 361 -20.48 4.44 8.05
CA SER A 361 -20.67 3.01 7.75
C SER A 361 -19.36 2.25 7.58
N ASN A 362 -18.22 2.90 7.79
CA ASN A 362 -16.88 2.34 7.59
C ASN A 362 -16.67 1.79 6.17
N LYS A 363 -17.06 2.56 5.14
CA LYS A 363 -17.00 2.11 3.75
C LYS A 363 -16.22 3.08 2.89
N TRP A 364 -15.42 2.51 1.99
CA TRP A 364 -14.92 3.21 0.83
C TRP A 364 -15.88 2.97 -0.34
N ILE A 365 -16.28 4.03 -1.01
CA ILE A 365 -17.25 3.98 -2.10
C ILE A 365 -16.59 4.55 -3.34
N ASN A 366 -16.61 3.78 -4.44
CA ASN A 366 -16.40 4.32 -5.78
C ASN A 366 -17.74 4.89 -6.27
N LEU A 367 -17.80 6.21 -6.41
CA LEU A 367 -19.04 6.90 -6.77
C LEU A 367 -19.47 6.63 -8.22
N ASP A 368 -18.54 6.32 -9.13
CA ASP A 368 -18.86 6.05 -10.54
C ASP A 368 -19.48 4.66 -10.73
N GLU A 369 -19.03 3.67 -9.96
CA GLU A 369 -19.47 2.28 -10.12
C GLU A 369 -20.50 1.85 -9.08
N GLY A 370 -20.75 2.69 -8.07
CA GLY A 370 -21.58 2.32 -6.91
C GLY A 370 -20.98 1.15 -6.10
N SER A 371 -19.74 0.77 -6.40
CA SER A 371 -19.08 -0.36 -5.79
C SER A 371 -18.34 0.04 -4.52
N GLN A 372 -18.30 -0.86 -3.55
CA GLN A 372 -17.51 -0.67 -2.33
C GLN A 372 -16.07 -1.05 -2.62
N LEU A 373 -15.14 -0.09 -2.56
CA LEU A 373 -13.71 -0.35 -2.72
C LEU A 373 -13.09 -1.04 -1.52
N TRP A 374 -13.63 -0.83 -0.34
CA TRP A 374 -13.17 -1.49 0.87
C TRP A 374 -14.31 -1.66 1.89
N ARG A 375 -14.40 -2.88 2.42
CA ARG A 375 -15.19 -3.23 3.58
C ARG A 375 -14.49 -4.39 4.27
N SER A 376 -14.34 -4.33 5.59
CA SER A 376 -13.63 -5.36 6.37
C SER A 376 -14.11 -6.79 6.16
N GLU A 377 -15.39 -6.95 5.82
CA GLU A 377 -16.04 -8.25 5.69
C GLU A 377 -16.20 -8.73 4.23
N TYR A 378 -16.07 -7.83 3.23
CA TYR A 378 -16.45 -8.12 1.84
C TYR A 378 -15.49 -7.54 0.82
N ASN A 379 -14.21 -7.54 1.09
CA ASN A 379 -13.26 -7.02 0.11
C ASN A 379 -13.19 -7.98 -1.10
N LYS A 380 -14.15 -7.83 -2.01
CA LYS A 380 -14.20 -8.58 -3.27
C LYS A 380 -13.30 -7.99 -4.35
N SER A 381 -12.72 -6.84 -4.11
CA SER A 381 -11.97 -6.14 -5.13
C SER A 381 -10.50 -6.43 -5.03
N GLY A 382 -9.98 -7.02 -6.05
CA GLY A 382 -8.59 -6.93 -6.40
C GLY A 382 -7.75 -8.15 -6.10
N ILE A 383 -6.69 -8.18 -6.84
CA ILE A 383 -5.58 -9.13 -6.84
C ILE A 383 -5.00 -9.37 -5.43
N LEU A 384 -5.15 -8.39 -4.51
CA LEU A 384 -4.54 -8.45 -3.18
C LEU A 384 -5.18 -9.48 -2.24
N PHE A 385 -6.50 -9.61 -2.26
CA PHE A 385 -7.25 -10.44 -1.30
C PHE A 385 -7.79 -11.72 -1.90
N LEU A 386 -8.23 -11.65 -3.14
CA LEU A 386 -8.91 -12.75 -3.82
C LEU A 386 -8.18 -13.09 -5.12
N GLU A 387 -8.21 -14.35 -5.46
CA GLU A 387 -7.74 -14.87 -6.72
C GLU A 387 -8.92 -15.53 -7.45
N ARG A 388 -9.16 -15.07 -8.67
CA ARG A 388 -10.21 -15.64 -9.50
C ARG A 388 -9.69 -16.85 -10.24
N LYS A 389 -10.29 -18.03 -9.96
CA LYS A 389 -9.94 -19.31 -10.59
C LYS A 389 -11.12 -19.91 -11.31
N TYR A 390 -10.84 -20.61 -12.40
CA TYR A 390 -11.87 -21.38 -13.09
C TYR A 390 -12.41 -22.50 -12.20
N ASN A 391 -13.74 -22.67 -12.19
CA ASN A 391 -14.39 -23.78 -11.51
C ASN A 391 -14.21 -25.06 -12.35
N PHE A 392 -13.22 -25.87 -12.01
CA PHE A 392 -12.93 -27.10 -12.72
C PHE A 392 -14.12 -28.09 -12.77
N TRP A 393 -15.01 -28.05 -11.77
CA TRP A 393 -16.23 -28.85 -11.76
C TRP A 393 -17.23 -28.45 -12.85
N VAL A 394 -17.13 -27.26 -13.42
CA VAL A 394 -17.92 -26.78 -14.56
C VAL A 394 -17.11 -26.85 -15.85
N VAL A 395 -15.84 -26.44 -15.81
CA VAL A 395 -14.97 -26.37 -17.00
C VAL A 395 -14.75 -27.76 -17.60
N ILE A 396 -14.42 -28.78 -16.76
CA ILE A 396 -14.16 -30.13 -17.25
C ILE A 396 -15.41 -30.76 -17.90
N PRO A 397 -16.61 -30.75 -17.30
CA PRO A 397 -17.82 -31.20 -17.96
C PRO A 397 -18.16 -30.48 -19.25
N CYS A 398 -17.96 -29.14 -19.31
CA CYS A 398 -18.18 -28.36 -20.54
C CYS A 398 -17.23 -28.77 -21.65
N LEU A 399 -15.94 -28.97 -21.31
CA LEU A 399 -14.94 -29.47 -22.26
C LEU A 399 -15.29 -30.87 -22.77
N LEU A 400 -15.63 -31.80 -21.86
CA LEU A 400 -16.00 -33.16 -22.23
C LEU A 400 -17.27 -33.18 -23.09
N ALA A 401 -18.29 -32.38 -22.75
CA ALA A 401 -19.51 -32.26 -23.55
C ALA A 401 -19.21 -31.76 -24.98
N SER A 402 -18.37 -30.74 -25.09
CA SER A 402 -17.94 -30.21 -26.40
C SER A 402 -17.20 -31.27 -27.23
N LEU A 403 -16.29 -32.00 -26.58
CA LEU A 403 -15.54 -33.08 -27.23
C LEU A 403 -16.46 -34.20 -27.66
N LEU A 404 -17.40 -34.63 -26.82
CA LEU A 404 -18.38 -35.67 -27.13
C LEU A 404 -19.28 -35.30 -28.32
N VAL A 405 -19.73 -34.03 -28.39
CA VAL A 405 -20.52 -33.58 -29.54
C VAL A 405 -19.72 -33.66 -30.85
N VAL A 406 -18.49 -33.17 -30.84
CA VAL A 406 -17.59 -33.18 -32.02
C VAL A 406 -17.30 -34.64 -32.45
N LEU A 407 -16.95 -35.52 -31.51
CA LEU A 407 -16.67 -36.91 -31.76
C LEU A 407 -17.94 -37.65 -32.28
N SER A 408 -19.11 -37.40 -31.69
CA SER A 408 -20.37 -38.02 -32.10
C SER A 408 -20.72 -37.69 -33.57
N VAL A 409 -20.56 -36.40 -33.96
CA VAL A 409 -20.78 -35.99 -35.35
C VAL A 409 -19.75 -36.62 -36.28
N GLY A 410 -18.49 -36.72 -35.85
CA GLY A 410 -17.43 -37.42 -36.62
C GLY A 410 -17.73 -38.88 -36.82
N ILE A 411 -18.05 -39.62 -35.77
CA ILE A 411 -18.39 -41.04 -35.78
C ILE A 411 -19.64 -41.25 -36.64
N TYR A 412 -20.69 -40.47 -36.44
CA TYR A 412 -21.91 -40.54 -37.23
C TYR A 412 -21.64 -40.30 -38.72
N SER A 413 -20.81 -39.35 -39.06
CA SER A 413 -20.39 -39.09 -40.45
C SER A 413 -19.62 -40.25 -41.05
N HIS A 414 -18.74 -40.89 -40.26
CA HIS A 414 -17.98 -42.06 -40.68
C HIS A 414 -18.94 -43.23 -41.01
N PHE A 415 -19.91 -43.52 -40.16
CA PHE A 415 -20.93 -44.54 -40.41
C PHE A 415 -21.78 -44.21 -41.65
N GLN A 416 -22.16 -42.97 -41.89
CA GLN A 416 -22.87 -42.55 -43.08
C GLN A 416 -22.05 -42.82 -44.37
N ILE A 417 -20.75 -42.53 -44.34
CA ILE A 417 -19.86 -42.80 -45.47
C ILE A 417 -19.73 -44.31 -45.69
N LYS A 418 -19.45 -45.06 -44.62
CA LYS A 418 -19.30 -46.53 -44.70
C LYS A 418 -20.56 -47.22 -45.24
N ARG A 419 -21.73 -46.86 -44.73
CA ARG A 419 -23.03 -47.42 -45.18
C ARG A 419 -23.28 -47.16 -46.68
N ARG A 420 -22.84 -46.01 -47.17
CA ARG A 420 -23.00 -45.67 -48.56
C ARG A 420 -21.99 -46.40 -49.47
N MET A 421 -20.75 -46.58 -49.01
CA MET A 421 -19.76 -47.36 -49.75
C MET A 421 -20.21 -48.82 -49.92
N THR A 422 -20.69 -49.44 -48.84
CA THR A 422 -21.21 -50.84 -48.93
C THR A 422 -22.48 -51.01 -49.78
N SER A 423 -23.29 -49.94 -49.93
CA SER A 423 -24.47 -49.99 -50.83
C SER A 423 -24.13 -49.77 -52.31
N TYR A 424 -22.88 -49.41 -52.65
CA TYR A 424 -22.38 -49.24 -54.02
C TYR A 424 -21.38 -50.30 -54.44
N GLU A 425 -21.07 -51.30 -53.58
CA GLU A 425 -20.33 -52.48 -54.04
C GLU A 425 -21.28 -53.28 -54.94
N PRO A 426 -20.94 -53.58 -56.22
CA PRO A 426 -21.69 -54.51 -57.05
C PRO A 426 -21.57 -55.87 -56.38
N ASP A 427 -22.71 -56.59 -56.31
CA ASP A 427 -22.71 -57.95 -55.87
C ASP A 427 -21.63 -58.70 -56.64
N SER A 428 -20.72 -59.34 -55.90
CA SER A 428 -19.68 -60.20 -56.51
C SER A 428 -20.35 -61.27 -57.33
N ILE A 429 -20.01 -61.26 -58.61
CA ILE A 429 -20.40 -62.30 -59.55
C ILE A 429 -19.84 -63.62 -59.09
#